data_b6eb311134235a4fb11c64fbfa771a92
#
_entry.id   b6eb311134235a4fb11c64fbfa771a92
#
_cell.length_a   1.000
_cell.length_b   1.000
_cell.length_c   1.000
_cell.angle_alpha   90.00
_cell.angle_beta   90.00
_cell.angle_gamma   90.00
#
_symmetry.space_group_name_H-M   'P 1'
#
loop_
_entity.id
_entity.type
_entity.pdbx_description
1 polymer ?
#
loop_
_entity_poly.entity_id
_entity_poly.type
_entity_poly.pdbx_seq_one_letter_code
_entity_poly.pdbx_strand_id
1 'polypeptide(L)'
;MKNLANFKVAVKTREYLIQAIFQMLFSDQKASQIINQFKNEHKNKKLDFTLFTNSLNSIQNNRRRIESILISLNIKDSNIEIIDKSIMYFAINEMIRGDLDRPVVIDESLRLSKKFSSPESYKFINASLDKYLKTHK
;
A
#
# COMPACT_ATOMS: atom_id res chain seq x y z
N MET A 1 16.19 -0.55 -19.69
CA MET A 1 15.03 0.34 -19.84
C MET A 1 13.76 -0.42 -19.49
N LYS A 2 12.93 0.17 -18.65
CA LYS A 2 11.68 -0.48 -18.27
C LYS A 2 10.70 -0.47 -19.44
N ASN A 3 10.06 -1.60 -19.69
CA ASN A 3 9.00 -1.71 -20.67
C ASN A 3 7.77 -0.92 -20.17
N LEU A 4 7.27 -0.01 -20.99
CA LEU A 4 6.10 0.82 -20.64
C LEU A 4 4.87 -0.04 -20.32
N ALA A 5 4.68 -1.16 -21.03
CA ALA A 5 3.57 -2.07 -20.76
C ALA A 5 3.68 -2.69 -19.35
N ASN A 6 4.92 -3.07 -18.93
CA ASN A 6 5.14 -3.59 -17.58
C ASN A 6 4.91 -2.52 -16.51
N PHE A 7 5.28 -1.28 -16.82
CA PHE A 7 5.02 -0.16 -15.91
C PHE A 7 3.51 0.03 -15.68
N LYS A 8 2.72 0.01 -16.76
CA LYS A 8 1.26 0.13 -16.66
C LYS A 8 0.65 -1.03 -15.88
N VAL A 9 1.16 -2.25 -16.06
CA VAL A 9 0.70 -3.42 -15.32
C VAL A 9 0.99 -3.26 -13.83
N ALA A 10 2.20 -2.80 -13.48
CA ALA A 10 2.56 -2.57 -12.07
C ALA A 10 1.68 -1.52 -11.42
N VAL A 11 1.43 -0.41 -12.12
CA VAL A 11 0.55 0.66 -11.64
C VAL A 11 -0.85 0.11 -11.35
N LYS A 12 -1.42 -0.64 -12.29
CA LYS A 12 -2.76 -1.23 -12.12
C LYS A 12 -2.78 -2.27 -10.99
N THR A 13 -1.74 -3.08 -10.89
CA THR A 13 -1.60 -4.08 -9.84
C THR A 13 -1.60 -3.43 -8.46
N ARG A 14 -0.92 -2.29 -8.30
CA ARG A 14 -0.90 -1.57 -7.02
C ARG A 14 -2.28 -1.05 -6.64
N GLU A 15 -3.10 -0.66 -7.60
CA GLU A 15 -4.50 -0.26 -7.31
C GLU A 15 -5.29 -1.41 -6.71
N TYR A 16 -5.16 -2.62 -7.26
CA TYR A 16 -5.79 -3.81 -6.69
C TYR A 16 -5.17 -4.18 -5.34
N LEU A 17 -3.87 -3.94 -5.17
CA LEU A 17 -3.20 -4.18 -3.90
C LEU A 17 -3.79 -3.32 -2.78
N ILE A 18 -4.09 -2.04 -3.04
CA ILE A 18 -4.74 -1.17 -2.06
C ILE A 18 -6.10 -1.74 -1.64
N GLN A 19 -6.87 -2.23 -2.61
CA GLN A 19 -8.17 -2.86 -2.31
C GLN A 19 -8.00 -4.11 -1.45
N ALA A 20 -6.97 -4.90 -1.72
CA ALA A 20 -6.68 -6.11 -0.93
C ALA A 20 -6.24 -5.77 0.50
N ILE A 21 -5.42 -4.74 0.66
CA ILE A 21 -5.00 -4.26 1.99
C ILE A 21 -6.22 -3.77 2.76
N PHE A 22 -7.08 -2.98 2.11
CA PHE A 22 -8.33 -2.52 2.71
C PHE A 22 -9.16 -3.69 3.22
N GLN A 23 -9.34 -4.72 2.39
CA GLN A 23 -10.10 -5.92 2.77
C GLN A 23 -9.46 -6.63 3.96
N MET A 24 -8.14 -6.75 3.97
CA MET A 24 -7.41 -7.38 5.07
C MET A 24 -7.58 -6.61 6.38
N LEU A 25 -7.51 -5.28 6.34
CA LEU A 25 -7.67 -4.44 7.53
C LEU A 25 -9.12 -4.43 8.01
N PHE A 26 -10.07 -4.44 7.09
CA PHE A 26 -11.50 -4.38 7.42
C PHE A 26 -12.03 -5.72 7.94
N SER A 27 -11.65 -6.85 7.32
CA SER A 27 -12.24 -8.16 7.59
C SER A 27 -11.36 -9.08 8.43
N ASP A 28 -10.11 -8.70 8.67
CA ASP A 28 -9.11 -9.50 9.38
C ASP A 28 -8.83 -10.86 8.72
N GLN A 29 -9.05 -10.97 7.41
CA GLN A 29 -8.71 -12.15 6.64
C GLN A 29 -7.20 -12.30 6.48
N LYS A 30 -6.74 -13.54 6.33
CA LYS A 30 -5.33 -13.82 6.04
C LYS A 30 -5.00 -13.47 4.60
N ALA A 31 -3.75 -13.06 4.36
CA ALA A 31 -3.27 -12.71 3.01
C ALA A 31 -3.52 -13.83 2.00
N SER A 32 -3.29 -15.11 2.39
CA SER A 32 -3.49 -16.25 1.50
C SER A 32 -4.93 -16.35 0.99
N GLN A 33 -5.91 -16.08 1.83
CA GLN A 33 -7.33 -16.10 1.46
C GLN A 33 -7.66 -15.00 0.47
N ILE A 34 -7.16 -13.80 0.72
CA ILE A 34 -7.38 -12.64 -0.14
C ILE A 34 -6.69 -12.83 -1.49
N ILE A 35 -5.47 -13.35 -1.50
CA ILE A 35 -4.70 -13.63 -2.72
C ILE A 35 -5.48 -14.61 -3.61
N ASN A 36 -5.97 -15.70 -3.05
CA ASN A 36 -6.74 -16.70 -3.81
C ASN A 36 -8.02 -16.09 -4.38
N GLN A 37 -8.72 -15.29 -3.60
CA GLN A 37 -9.93 -14.61 -4.04
C GLN A 37 -9.63 -13.68 -5.22
N PHE A 38 -8.62 -12.82 -5.09
CA PHE A 38 -8.26 -11.85 -6.15
C PHE A 38 -7.79 -12.56 -7.42
N LYS A 39 -7.02 -13.63 -7.31
CA LYS A 39 -6.60 -14.42 -8.47
C LYS A 39 -7.80 -14.99 -9.22
N ASN A 40 -8.79 -15.52 -8.51
CA ASN A 40 -10.00 -16.06 -9.14
C ASN A 40 -10.85 -14.99 -9.78
N GLU A 41 -11.04 -13.86 -9.09
CA GLU A 41 -11.88 -12.77 -9.58
C GLU A 41 -11.27 -12.02 -10.76
N HIS A 42 -9.94 -11.99 -10.85
CA HIS A 42 -9.22 -11.18 -11.84
C HIS A 42 -8.32 -12.00 -12.75
N LYS A 43 -8.58 -13.29 -12.89
CA LYS A 43 -7.75 -14.21 -13.70
C LYS A 43 -7.64 -13.80 -15.16
N ASN A 44 -8.63 -13.09 -15.69
CA ASN A 44 -8.65 -12.63 -17.08
C ASN A 44 -8.08 -11.22 -17.25
N LYS A 45 -7.60 -10.60 -16.17
CA LYS A 45 -7.04 -9.26 -16.22
C LYS A 45 -5.52 -9.33 -16.28
N LYS A 46 -4.94 -8.36 -16.97
CA LYS A 46 -3.48 -8.27 -17.10
C LYS A 46 -2.91 -7.59 -15.85
N LEU A 47 -2.58 -8.38 -14.85
CA LEU A 47 -2.02 -7.95 -13.58
C LEU A 47 -0.75 -8.74 -13.28
N ASP A 48 0.14 -8.15 -12.48
CA ASP A 48 1.32 -8.84 -11.99
C ASP A 48 0.98 -9.52 -10.66
N PHE A 49 0.53 -10.77 -10.72
CA PHE A 49 0.13 -11.51 -9.52
C PHE A 49 1.32 -11.89 -8.64
N THR A 50 2.54 -11.93 -9.18
CA THR A 50 3.74 -12.12 -8.38
C THR A 50 3.98 -10.89 -7.51
N LEU A 51 3.91 -9.71 -8.08
CA LEU A 51 4.00 -8.44 -7.34
C LEU A 51 2.92 -8.35 -6.27
N PHE A 52 1.67 -8.63 -6.64
CA PHE A 52 0.52 -8.60 -5.74
C PHE A 52 0.71 -9.54 -4.55
N THR A 53 1.06 -10.80 -4.84
CA THR A 53 1.22 -11.85 -3.81
C THR A 53 2.37 -11.53 -2.87
N ASN A 54 3.53 -11.16 -3.42
CA ASN A 54 4.70 -10.86 -2.61
C ASN A 54 4.47 -9.64 -1.73
N SER A 55 3.84 -8.61 -2.26
CA SER A 55 3.55 -7.38 -1.50
C SER A 55 2.55 -7.64 -0.37
N LEU A 56 1.47 -8.35 -0.63
CA LEU A 56 0.46 -8.60 0.39
C LEU A 56 0.99 -9.51 1.50
N ASN A 57 1.75 -10.55 1.15
CA ASN A 57 2.41 -11.41 2.13
C ASN A 57 3.41 -10.63 2.98
N SER A 58 4.20 -9.75 2.36
CA SER A 58 5.15 -8.91 3.07
C SER A 58 4.45 -7.98 4.06
N ILE A 59 3.34 -7.38 3.65
CA ILE A 59 2.54 -6.51 4.52
C ILE A 59 2.01 -7.30 5.72
N GLN A 60 1.49 -8.50 5.50
CA GLN A 60 1.01 -9.34 6.60
C GLN A 60 2.14 -9.66 7.59
N ASN A 61 3.31 -10.01 7.08
CA ASN A 61 4.46 -10.34 7.91
C ASN A 61 5.00 -9.14 8.67
N ASN A 62 4.88 -7.94 8.10
CA ASN A 62 5.38 -6.70 8.71
C ASN A 62 4.28 -5.92 9.46
N ARG A 63 3.11 -6.51 9.64
CA ARG A 63 1.96 -5.77 10.20
C ARG A 63 2.26 -5.12 11.54
N ARG A 64 2.88 -5.84 12.47
CA ARG A 64 3.23 -5.29 13.79
C ARG A 64 4.18 -4.11 13.67
N ARG A 65 5.18 -4.24 12.81
CA ARG A 65 6.16 -3.18 12.58
C ARG A 65 5.50 -1.94 11.95
N ILE A 66 4.62 -2.15 10.97
CA ILE A 66 3.88 -1.07 10.33
C ILE A 66 3.00 -0.35 11.35
N GLU A 67 2.24 -1.09 12.17
CA GLU A 67 1.40 -0.49 13.21
C GLU A 67 2.23 0.32 14.20
N SER A 68 3.40 -0.20 14.61
CA SER A 68 4.30 0.50 15.50
C SER A 68 4.80 1.82 14.91
N ILE A 69 5.11 1.81 13.60
CA ILE A 69 5.53 3.02 12.89
C ILE A 69 4.38 4.03 12.82
N LEU A 70 3.16 3.59 12.52
CA LEU A 70 2.00 4.47 12.49
C LEU A 70 1.78 5.14 13.85
N ILE A 71 1.90 4.40 14.94
CA ILE A 71 1.79 4.95 16.29
C ILE A 71 2.86 6.02 16.52
N SER A 72 4.10 5.75 16.08
CA SER A 72 5.20 6.73 16.22
C SER A 72 4.94 8.02 15.44
N LEU A 73 4.10 7.96 14.41
CA LEU A 73 3.70 9.13 13.60
C LEU A 73 2.42 9.79 14.15
N ASN A 74 1.94 9.38 15.31
CA ASN A 74 0.69 9.83 15.93
C ASN A 74 -0.56 9.52 15.08
N ILE A 75 -0.48 8.42 14.31
CA ILE A 75 -1.61 7.94 13.51
C ILE A 75 -2.31 6.85 14.29
N LYS A 76 -3.57 7.14 14.68
CA LYS A 76 -4.43 6.22 15.45
C LYS A 76 -5.67 5.88 14.63
N ASP A 77 -6.27 4.74 14.89
CA ASP A 77 -7.50 4.33 14.22
C ASP A 77 -8.62 5.35 14.37
N SER A 78 -8.61 6.13 15.45
CA SER A 78 -9.62 7.17 15.70
C SER A 78 -9.44 8.41 14.80
N ASN A 79 -8.28 8.58 14.14
CA ASN A 79 -8.00 9.78 13.33
C ASN A 79 -7.61 9.48 11.88
N ILE A 80 -7.81 8.24 11.43
CA ILE A 80 -7.51 7.84 10.05
C ILE A 80 -8.59 6.92 9.50
N GLU A 81 -8.99 7.15 8.26
CA GLU A 81 -9.91 6.24 7.57
C GLU A 81 -9.17 4.99 7.08
N ILE A 82 -9.88 3.87 6.95
CA ILE A 82 -9.26 2.59 6.57
C ILE A 82 -8.58 2.67 5.22
N ILE A 83 -9.18 3.39 4.25
CA ILE A 83 -8.55 3.52 2.93
C ILE A 83 -7.21 4.27 3.02
N ASP A 84 -7.13 5.31 3.82
CA ASP A 84 -5.91 6.06 4.04
C ASP A 84 -4.87 5.22 4.77
N LYS A 85 -5.32 4.43 5.75
CA LYS A 85 -4.46 3.49 6.47
C LYS A 85 -3.91 2.42 5.52
N SER A 86 -4.73 1.97 4.56
CA SER A 86 -4.29 1.01 3.54
C SER A 86 -3.17 1.57 2.67
N ILE A 87 -3.27 2.83 2.28
CA ILE A 87 -2.22 3.50 1.50
C ILE A 87 -0.95 3.67 2.33
N MET A 88 -1.08 4.03 3.62
CA MET A 88 0.06 4.13 4.52
C MET A 88 0.73 2.77 4.71
N TYR A 89 -0.04 1.69 4.83
CA TYR A 89 0.51 0.33 4.90
C TYR A 89 1.36 0.01 3.67
N PHE A 90 0.82 0.30 2.50
CA PHE A 90 1.54 0.12 1.25
C PHE A 90 2.86 0.90 1.26
N ALA A 91 2.79 2.20 1.55
CA ALA A 91 3.97 3.08 1.50
C ALA A 91 5.06 2.65 2.48
N ILE A 92 4.68 2.43 3.74
CA ILE A 92 5.63 2.05 4.78
C ILE A 92 6.26 0.69 4.46
N ASN A 93 5.45 -0.28 4.00
CA ASN A 93 5.97 -1.60 3.66
C ASN A 93 6.96 -1.54 2.49
N GLU A 94 6.68 -0.73 1.46
CA GLU A 94 7.61 -0.56 0.35
C GLU A 94 8.93 0.07 0.81
N MET A 95 8.87 1.00 1.74
CA MET A 95 10.07 1.61 2.32
C MET A 95 10.85 0.61 3.17
N ILE A 96 10.17 -0.27 3.90
CA ILE A 96 10.82 -1.35 4.66
C ILE A 96 11.54 -2.31 3.70
N ARG A 97 10.89 -2.68 2.60
CA ARG A 97 11.48 -3.60 1.61
C ARG A 97 12.66 -2.99 0.88
N GLY A 98 12.58 -1.70 0.57
CA GLY A 98 13.68 -1.00 -0.08
C GLY A 98 13.87 -1.30 -1.55
N ASP A 99 12.92 -1.97 -2.20
CA ASP A 99 13.01 -2.32 -3.63
C ASP A 99 12.79 -1.10 -4.55
N LEU A 100 12.03 -0.13 -4.07
CA LEU A 100 11.78 1.12 -4.79
C LEU A 100 12.43 2.28 -4.06
N ASP A 101 12.91 3.27 -4.80
CA ASP A 101 13.44 4.49 -4.21
C ASP A 101 12.32 5.22 -3.45
N ARG A 102 12.69 5.84 -2.33
CA ARG A 102 11.71 6.53 -1.48
C ARG A 102 10.87 7.58 -2.20
N PRO A 103 11.45 8.44 -3.08
CA PRO A 103 10.62 9.37 -3.85
C PRO A 103 9.59 8.68 -4.74
N VAL A 104 9.93 7.53 -5.32
CA VAL A 104 9.01 6.73 -6.14
C VAL A 104 7.85 6.21 -5.29
N VAL A 105 8.15 5.72 -4.08
CA VAL A 105 7.12 5.23 -3.14
C VAL A 105 6.16 6.37 -2.79
N ILE A 106 6.68 7.56 -2.50
CA ILE A 106 5.86 8.72 -2.16
C ILE A 106 4.96 9.11 -3.34
N ASP A 107 5.52 9.25 -4.54
CA ASP A 107 4.76 9.61 -5.73
C ASP A 107 3.64 8.62 -6.01
N GLU A 108 3.93 7.33 -5.88
CA GLU A 108 2.95 6.27 -6.09
C GLU A 108 1.86 6.30 -5.03
N SER A 109 2.24 6.52 -3.76
CA SER A 109 1.29 6.63 -2.65
C SER A 109 0.35 7.83 -2.84
N LEU A 110 0.89 8.96 -3.29
CA LEU A 110 0.08 10.15 -3.56
C LEU A 110 -0.84 9.94 -4.77
N ARG A 111 -0.39 9.23 -5.79
CA ARG A 111 -1.23 8.85 -6.93
C ARG A 111 -2.40 7.98 -6.47
N LEU A 112 -2.12 6.99 -5.62
CA LEU A 112 -3.16 6.11 -5.06
C LEU A 112 -4.14 6.90 -4.18
N SER A 113 -3.64 7.85 -3.42
CA SER A 113 -4.49 8.74 -2.62
C SER A 113 -5.42 9.56 -3.49
N LYS A 114 -4.94 10.10 -4.60
CA LYS A 114 -5.80 10.85 -5.53
C LYS A 114 -6.89 9.97 -6.13
N LYS A 115 -6.60 8.70 -6.34
CA LYS A 115 -7.59 7.77 -6.92
C LYS A 115 -8.64 7.33 -5.90
N PHE A 116 -8.24 7.06 -4.66
CA PHE A 116 -9.10 6.39 -3.68
C PHE A 116 -9.54 7.26 -2.51
N SER A 117 -8.92 8.40 -2.30
CA SER A 117 -9.13 9.22 -1.09
C SER A 117 -9.55 10.65 -1.42
N SER A 118 -9.82 11.43 -0.36
CA SER A 118 -10.20 12.84 -0.47
C SER A 118 -8.96 13.74 -0.59
N PRO A 119 -9.16 15.02 -1.01
CA PRO A 119 -8.05 15.99 -1.01
C PRO A 119 -7.41 16.19 0.36
N GLU A 120 -8.20 16.13 1.44
CA GLU A 120 -7.68 16.23 2.81
C GLU A 120 -6.79 15.04 3.14
N SER A 121 -7.20 13.83 2.71
CA SER A 121 -6.40 12.62 2.88
C SER A 121 -5.07 12.71 2.15
N TYR A 122 -5.07 13.28 0.94
CA TYR A 122 -3.85 13.50 0.18
C TYR A 122 -2.83 14.32 0.97
N LYS A 123 -3.28 15.44 1.56
CA LYS A 123 -2.44 16.30 2.38
C LYS A 123 -1.92 15.58 3.61
N PHE A 124 -2.80 14.83 4.26
CA PHE A 124 -2.45 14.05 5.46
C PHE A 124 -1.40 12.99 5.15
N ILE A 125 -1.59 12.23 4.08
CA ILE A 125 -0.67 11.16 3.67
C ILE A 125 0.69 11.77 3.31
N ASN A 126 0.70 12.85 2.54
CA ASN A 126 1.94 13.52 2.16
C ASN A 126 2.73 13.99 3.40
N ALA A 127 2.05 14.66 4.33
CA ALA A 127 2.68 15.13 5.56
C ALA A 127 3.19 13.98 6.43
N SER A 128 2.43 12.90 6.53
CA SER A 128 2.80 11.71 7.31
C SER A 128 4.03 11.02 6.73
N LEU A 129 4.11 10.87 5.42
CA LEU A 129 5.26 10.26 4.76
C LEU A 129 6.50 11.14 4.87
N ASP A 130 6.35 12.45 4.77
CA ASP A 130 7.44 13.39 5.00
C ASP A 130 8.01 13.25 6.41
N LYS A 131 7.14 13.17 7.40
CA LYS A 131 7.54 12.95 8.80
C LYS A 131 8.25 11.60 8.97
N TYR A 132 7.75 10.56 8.33
CA TYR A 132 8.39 9.23 8.35
C TYR A 132 9.82 9.31 7.82
N LEU A 133 10.04 9.98 6.70
CA LEU A 133 11.37 10.12 6.10
C LEU A 133 12.35 10.84 7.02
N LYS A 134 11.89 11.84 7.76
CA LYS A 134 12.73 12.62 8.68
C LYS A 134 13.15 11.79 9.90
N THR A 135 12.32 10.83 10.31
CA THR A 135 12.55 10.04 11.52
C THR A 135 13.12 8.65 11.23
N HIS A 136 13.05 8.17 9.99
CA HIS A 136 13.51 6.83 9.59
C HIS A 136 14.52 6.94 8.44
N LYS A 137 15.60 7.63 8.69
CA LYS A 137 16.68 7.83 7.71
C LYS A 137 17.43 6.55 7.37
#